data_a1ba152163506e68628b69098f152b4d
#
_entry.id   a1ba152163506e68628b69098f152b4d
#
_cell.length_a   1.000
_cell.length_b   1.000
_cell.length_c   1.000
_cell.angle_alpha   90.00
_cell.angle_beta   90.00
_cell.angle_gamma   90.00
#
_symmetry.space_group_name_H-M   'P 1'
#
loop_
_entity.id
_entity.type
_entity.pdbx_description
1 polymer ?
#
loop_
_entity_poly.entity_id
_entity_poly.type
_entity_poly.pdbx_seq_one_letter_code
_entity_poly.pdbx_strand_id
1 'polypeptide(L)'
;MEELFLNKLAEAYQTYDASIIEDYLADDIHYASMWVFHEMTSKQEYMDYLFGKLQTMKEHGARMEFQIVSGRMHEKALLVINQQSPDGNFGFVADFNEEGKVIMLNITIQAFF
;
A
#
# COMPACT_ATOMS: atom_id res chain seq x y z
N MET A 1 -10.03 6.72 10.15
CA MET A 1 -8.56 6.84 9.96
C MET A 1 -8.00 5.80 9.00
N GLU A 2 -8.23 4.52 9.31
CA GLU A 2 -7.75 3.42 8.47
C GLU A 2 -8.31 3.48 7.05
N GLU A 3 -9.62 3.63 6.92
CA GLU A 3 -10.27 3.70 5.62
C GLU A 3 -9.83 4.94 4.82
N LEU A 4 -9.64 6.06 5.49
CA LEU A 4 -9.15 7.28 4.86
C LEU A 4 -7.76 7.05 4.25
N PHE A 5 -6.84 6.44 5.01
CA PHE A 5 -5.52 6.15 4.50
C PHE A 5 -5.57 5.18 3.31
N LEU A 6 -6.37 4.12 3.41
CA LEU A 6 -6.48 3.14 2.34
C LEU A 6 -7.04 3.75 1.06
N ASN A 7 -8.00 4.67 1.17
CA ASN A 7 -8.50 5.41 0.01
C ASN A 7 -7.41 6.30 -0.61
N LYS A 8 -6.60 6.94 0.24
CA LYS A 8 -5.48 7.76 -0.26
C LYS A 8 -4.41 6.91 -0.91
N LEU A 9 -4.15 5.73 -0.37
CA LEU A 9 -3.21 4.79 -0.98
C LEU A 9 -3.69 4.37 -2.37
N ALA A 10 -4.98 4.06 -2.51
CA ALA A 10 -5.57 3.74 -3.81
C ALA A 10 -5.43 4.90 -4.79
N GLU A 11 -5.69 6.13 -4.33
CA GLU A 11 -5.55 7.33 -5.16
C GLU A 11 -4.11 7.50 -5.64
N ALA A 12 -3.13 7.27 -4.76
CA ALA A 12 -1.71 7.37 -5.12
C ALA A 12 -1.37 6.40 -6.25
N TYR A 13 -1.84 5.17 -6.18
CA TYR A 13 -1.62 4.19 -7.25
C TYR A 13 -2.37 4.54 -8.53
N GLN A 14 -3.60 5.03 -8.42
CA GLN A 14 -4.42 5.37 -9.59
C GLN A 14 -3.86 6.57 -10.34
N THR A 15 -3.27 7.52 -9.63
CA THR A 15 -2.71 8.74 -10.23
C THR A 15 -1.20 8.69 -10.39
N TYR A 16 -0.56 7.59 -9.95
CA TYR A 16 0.89 7.41 -9.97
C TYR A 16 1.62 8.52 -9.21
N ASP A 17 1.05 8.95 -8.08
CA ASP A 17 1.58 10.05 -7.27
C ASP A 17 1.75 9.63 -5.83
N ALA A 18 2.97 9.24 -5.45
CA ALA A 18 3.27 8.79 -4.09
C ALA A 18 3.13 9.91 -3.05
N SER A 19 3.24 11.16 -3.43
CA SER A 19 3.16 12.27 -2.48
C SER A 19 1.80 12.37 -1.78
N ILE A 20 0.76 11.77 -2.35
CA ILE A 20 -0.59 11.79 -1.78
C ILE A 20 -0.62 11.17 -0.39
N ILE A 21 0.22 10.14 -0.13
CA ILE A 21 0.21 9.46 1.16
C ILE A 21 1.34 9.86 2.09
N GLU A 22 2.25 10.72 1.66
CA GLU A 22 3.46 11.03 2.42
C GLU A 22 3.16 11.51 3.85
N ASP A 23 2.18 12.40 4.01
CA ASP A 23 1.86 12.99 5.30
C ASP A 23 1.17 12.00 6.26
N TYR A 24 0.72 10.87 5.77
CA TYR A 24 0.07 9.85 6.61
C TYR A 24 1.06 8.88 7.24
N LEU A 25 2.33 8.91 6.84
CA LEU A 25 3.33 7.93 7.24
C LEU A 25 4.13 8.40 8.45
N ALA A 26 4.37 7.50 9.40
CA ALA A 26 5.30 7.76 10.49
C ALA A 26 6.74 7.70 9.96
N ASP A 27 7.65 8.46 10.59
CA ASP A 27 9.05 8.49 10.17
C ASP A 27 9.73 7.12 10.30
N ASP A 28 9.28 6.31 11.26
CA ASP A 28 9.80 4.97 11.53
C ASP A 28 8.91 3.86 10.99
N ILE A 29 8.16 4.15 9.94
CA ILE A 29 7.27 3.16 9.32
C ILE A 29 8.05 1.90 8.92
N HIS A 30 7.41 0.74 9.08
CA HIS A 30 7.89 -0.54 8.57
C HIS A 30 7.05 -0.95 7.37
N TYR A 31 7.68 -1.24 6.27
CA TYR A 31 7.01 -1.75 5.08
C TYR A 31 7.60 -3.11 4.73
N ALA A 32 6.74 -4.12 4.64
CA ALA A 32 7.13 -5.47 4.27
C ALA A 32 6.26 -5.96 3.12
N SER A 33 6.88 -6.66 2.19
CA SER A 33 6.22 -7.23 1.03
C SER A 33 6.97 -8.46 0.58
N MET A 34 6.26 -9.43 0.04
CA MET A 34 6.89 -10.62 -0.53
C MET A 34 7.75 -10.30 -1.77
N TRP A 35 7.58 -9.11 -2.33
CA TRP A 35 8.32 -8.69 -3.53
C TRP A 35 9.56 -7.88 -3.23
N VAL A 36 9.87 -7.61 -1.96
CA VAL A 36 11.09 -6.94 -1.56
C VAL A 36 11.90 -7.88 -0.65
N PHE A 37 13.22 -7.86 -0.80
CA PHE A 37 14.09 -8.79 -0.09
C PHE A 37 14.36 -8.40 1.36
N HIS A 38 14.10 -7.15 1.72
CA HIS A 38 14.29 -6.68 3.08
C HIS A 38 13.15 -5.74 3.46
N GLU A 39 12.87 -5.69 4.75
CA GLU A 39 11.88 -4.77 5.29
C GLU A 39 12.44 -3.35 5.27
N MET A 40 11.63 -2.41 4.80
CA MET A 40 11.99 -0.99 4.84
C MET A 40 11.56 -0.44 6.19
N THR A 41 12.45 0.29 6.84
CA THR A 41 12.24 0.73 8.22
C THR A 41 12.23 2.24 8.41
N SER A 42 12.13 3.00 7.34
CA SER A 42 12.00 4.45 7.42
C SER A 42 11.06 4.95 6.34
N LYS A 43 10.45 6.10 6.62
CA LYS A 43 9.58 6.80 5.69
C LYS A 43 10.32 7.16 4.41
N GLN A 44 11.55 7.64 4.52
CA GLN A 44 12.37 8.02 3.37
C GLN A 44 12.60 6.83 2.45
N GLU A 45 12.99 5.69 3.03
CA GLU A 45 13.26 4.49 2.25
C GLU A 45 12.01 4.00 1.53
N TYR A 46 10.87 3.97 2.22
CA TYR A 46 9.62 3.55 1.61
C TYR A 46 9.17 4.51 0.52
N MET A 47 9.26 5.82 0.75
CA MET A 47 8.86 6.81 -0.24
C MET A 47 9.71 6.73 -1.50
N ASP A 48 11.02 6.56 -1.37
CA ASP A 48 11.92 6.40 -2.52
C ASP A 48 11.53 5.16 -3.34
N TYR A 49 11.25 4.07 -2.66
CA TYR A 49 10.78 2.84 -3.30
C TYR A 49 9.46 3.07 -4.04
N LEU A 50 8.51 3.71 -3.38
CA LEU A 50 7.17 3.92 -3.96
C LEU A 50 7.20 4.85 -5.17
N PHE A 51 7.98 5.94 -5.11
CA PHE A 51 8.14 6.83 -6.26
C PHE A 51 8.64 6.06 -7.48
N GLY A 52 9.67 5.24 -7.29
CA GLY A 52 10.22 4.44 -8.39
C GLY A 52 9.22 3.42 -8.92
N LYS A 53 8.51 2.76 -8.04
CA LYS A 53 7.49 1.77 -8.43
C LYS A 53 6.37 2.39 -9.23
N LEU A 54 5.82 3.51 -8.76
CA LEU A 54 4.72 4.17 -9.45
C LEU A 54 5.15 4.74 -10.80
N GLN A 55 6.37 5.24 -10.90
CA GLN A 55 6.92 5.71 -12.17
C GLN A 55 7.02 4.56 -13.18
N THR A 56 7.50 3.41 -12.75
CA THR A 56 7.59 2.22 -13.61
C THR A 56 6.21 1.77 -14.06
N MET A 57 5.24 1.75 -13.14
CA MET A 57 3.86 1.39 -13.47
C MET A 57 3.25 2.34 -14.50
N LYS A 58 3.51 3.62 -14.36
CA LYS A 58 3.03 4.64 -15.28
C LYS A 58 3.60 4.42 -16.68
N GLU A 59 4.91 4.16 -16.78
CA GLU A 59 5.59 3.92 -18.04
C GLU A 59 5.05 2.68 -18.76
N HIS A 60 4.64 1.66 -18.02
CA HIS A 60 4.10 0.42 -18.57
C HIS A 60 2.59 0.45 -18.76
N GLY A 61 1.92 1.52 -18.37
CA GLY A 61 0.48 1.63 -18.50
C GLY A 61 -0.28 0.64 -17.61
N ALA A 62 0.31 0.25 -16.47
CA ALA A 62 -0.31 -0.70 -15.57
C ALA A 62 -1.63 -0.15 -15.01
N ARG A 63 -2.65 -1.00 -14.96
CA ARG A 63 -3.97 -0.64 -14.44
C ARG A 63 -4.39 -1.60 -13.35
N MET A 64 -4.92 -1.06 -12.25
CA MET A 64 -5.38 -1.84 -11.13
C MET A 64 -6.73 -1.31 -10.66
N GLU A 65 -7.56 -2.19 -10.16
CA GLU A 65 -8.78 -1.81 -9.46
C GLU A 65 -8.56 -1.94 -7.97
N PHE A 66 -9.25 -1.12 -7.18
CA PHE A 66 -9.07 -1.05 -5.74
C PHE A 66 -10.41 -1.17 -5.05
N GLN A 67 -10.46 -1.92 -3.95
CA GLN A 67 -11.68 -2.11 -3.16
C GLN A 67 -11.30 -2.25 -1.70
N ILE A 68 -12.00 -1.52 -0.82
CA ILE A 68 -11.82 -1.69 0.61
C ILE A 68 -12.68 -2.85 1.08
N VAL A 69 -12.06 -3.81 1.77
CA VAL A 69 -12.73 -5.02 2.25
C VAL A 69 -12.42 -5.23 3.72
N SER A 70 -13.22 -6.06 4.40
CA SER A 70 -12.93 -6.48 5.77
C SER A 70 -12.01 -7.70 5.72
N GLY A 71 -10.86 -7.61 6.40
CA GLY A 71 -9.91 -8.70 6.48
C GLY A 71 -10.19 -9.63 7.65
N ARG A 72 -9.56 -10.80 7.65
CA ARG A 72 -9.70 -11.77 8.75
C ARG A 72 -9.06 -11.30 10.04
N MET A 73 -7.88 -10.69 9.92
CA MET A 73 -7.06 -10.27 11.05
C MET A 73 -7.06 -8.77 11.24
N HIS A 74 -7.64 -8.03 10.31
CA HIS A 74 -7.64 -6.58 10.29
C HIS A 74 -9.05 -6.08 10.03
N GLU A 75 -9.36 -4.92 10.59
CA GLU A 75 -10.67 -4.33 10.42
C GLU A 75 -10.95 -4.00 8.95
N LYS A 76 -9.96 -3.42 8.27
CA LYS A 76 -10.05 -3.03 6.86
C LYS A 76 -8.79 -3.38 6.11
N ALA A 77 -8.95 -3.64 4.83
CA ALA A 77 -7.83 -3.85 3.92
C ALA A 77 -8.16 -3.26 2.56
N LEU A 78 -7.12 -2.84 1.82
CA LEU A 78 -7.27 -2.38 0.45
C LEU A 78 -6.95 -3.55 -0.48
N LEU A 79 -7.97 -4.10 -1.10
CA LEU A 79 -7.79 -5.15 -2.11
C LEU A 79 -7.36 -4.51 -3.43
N VAL A 80 -6.31 -5.03 -4.02
CA VAL A 80 -5.80 -4.58 -5.31
C VAL A 80 -6.00 -5.70 -6.32
N ILE A 81 -6.77 -5.40 -7.36
CA ILE A 81 -7.06 -6.36 -8.42
C ILE A 81 -6.25 -5.95 -9.65
N ASN A 82 -5.29 -6.78 -10.01
CA ASN A 82 -4.45 -6.54 -11.17
C ASN A 82 -5.16 -7.09 -12.41
N GLN A 83 -5.62 -6.20 -13.27
CA GLN A 83 -6.37 -6.59 -14.47
C GLN A 83 -5.50 -7.32 -15.50
N GLN A 84 -4.20 -7.15 -15.44
CA GLN A 84 -3.26 -7.78 -16.37
C GLN A 84 -2.83 -9.18 -15.93
N SER A 85 -3.04 -9.51 -14.67
CA SER A 85 -2.68 -10.79 -14.09
C SER A 85 -3.64 -11.14 -12.97
N PRO A 86 -4.72 -11.88 -13.27
CA PRO A 86 -5.74 -12.22 -12.25
C PRO A 86 -5.18 -12.94 -11.02
N ASP A 87 -4.08 -13.68 -11.18
CA ASP A 87 -3.43 -14.38 -10.08
C ASP A 87 -2.56 -13.46 -9.21
N GLY A 88 -2.41 -12.21 -9.62
CA GLY A 88 -1.59 -11.23 -8.92
C GLY A 88 -2.37 -10.34 -7.96
N ASN A 89 -3.58 -10.73 -7.57
CA ASN A 89 -4.35 -9.95 -6.58
C ASN A 89 -3.68 -9.99 -5.22
N PHE A 90 -3.69 -8.85 -4.52
CA PHE A 90 -3.11 -8.75 -3.19
C PHE A 90 -3.85 -7.68 -2.39
N GLY A 91 -3.52 -7.57 -1.13
CA GLY A 91 -4.15 -6.59 -0.26
C GLY A 91 -3.13 -5.84 0.58
N PHE A 92 -3.41 -4.58 0.87
CA PHE A 92 -2.65 -3.77 1.80
C PHE A 92 -3.37 -3.73 3.14
N VAL A 93 -2.62 -3.92 4.22
CA VAL A 93 -3.09 -3.71 5.59
C VAL A 93 -2.15 -2.76 6.28
N ALA A 94 -2.69 -1.89 7.15
CA ALA A 94 -1.92 -0.87 7.81
C ALA A 94 -2.24 -0.82 9.30
N ASP A 95 -1.22 -0.56 10.12
CA ASP A 95 -1.37 -0.27 11.53
C ASP A 95 -0.94 1.15 11.80
N PHE A 96 -1.55 1.79 12.81
CA PHE A 96 -1.36 3.21 13.11
C PHE A 96 -0.84 3.39 14.53
N ASN A 97 -0.07 4.46 14.74
CA ASN A 97 0.35 4.86 16.09
C ASN A 97 -0.70 5.76 16.74
N GLU A 98 -0.42 6.23 17.95
CA GLU A 98 -1.36 7.08 18.71
C GLU A 98 -1.64 8.41 18.03
N GLU A 99 -0.72 8.88 17.20
CA GLU A 99 -0.89 10.13 16.45
C GLU A 99 -1.68 9.94 15.15
N GLY A 100 -2.06 8.69 14.83
CA GLY A 100 -2.78 8.38 13.61
C GLY A 100 -1.90 8.24 12.38
N LYS A 101 -0.59 8.09 12.57
CA LYS A 101 0.35 7.86 11.46
C LYS A 101 0.56 6.38 11.24
N VAL A 102 0.77 5.99 9.99
CA VAL A 102 1.00 4.59 9.63
C VAL A 102 2.38 4.16 10.12
N ILE A 103 2.42 3.16 10.99
CA ILE A 103 3.67 2.60 11.51
C ILE A 103 4.02 1.26 10.89
N MET A 104 3.05 0.58 10.28
CA MET A 104 3.26 -0.70 9.62
C MET A 104 2.38 -0.76 8.39
N LEU A 105 2.97 -1.14 7.26
CA LEU A 105 2.24 -1.36 6.02
C LEU A 105 2.71 -2.69 5.43
N ASN A 106 1.78 -3.62 5.26
CA ASN A 106 2.08 -4.96 4.75
C ASN A 106 1.26 -5.26 3.52
N ILE A 107 1.86 -6.04 2.62
CA ILE A 107 1.15 -6.64 1.51
C ILE A 107 0.89 -8.10 1.86
N THR A 108 -0.33 -8.55 1.66
CA THR A 108 -0.70 -9.94 1.90
C THR A 108 -1.56 -10.46 0.76
N ILE A 109 -1.45 -11.74 0.47
CA ILE A 109 -2.19 -12.35 -0.65
C ILE A 109 -3.33 -13.23 -0.18
N GLN A 110 -3.27 -13.80 0.99
CA GLN A 110 -4.21 -14.83 1.41
C GLN A 110 -5.02 -14.51 2.65
N ALA A 111 -4.71 -13.46 3.37
CA ALA A 111 -5.32 -13.20 4.67
C ALA A 111 -6.80 -12.78 4.60
N PHE A 112 -7.30 -12.45 3.43
CA PHE A 112 -8.66 -11.93 3.27
C PHE A 112 -9.61 -12.90 2.61
N PHE A 113 -9.10 -13.98 2.07
CA PHE A 113 -9.90 -14.83 1.19
C PHE A 113 -10.16 -16.21 1.79
#